data_04408e1a6a1ddc2324ad42b0a3ff08c0
#
_entry.id   04408e1a6a1ddc2324ad42b0a3ff08c0
#
_cell.length_a   1.000
_cell.length_b   1.000
_cell.length_c   1.000
_cell.angle_alpha   90.00
_cell.angle_beta   90.00
_cell.angle_gamma   90.00
#
_symmetry.space_group_name_H-M   'P 1'
#
loop_
_entity.id
_entity.type
_entity.pdbx_description
1 polymer ?
#
loop_
_entity_poly.entity_id
_entity_poly.type
_entity_poly.pdbx_seq_one_letter_code
_entity_poly.pdbx_strand_id
1 'polypeptide(L)'
;MKNSLNRLSGALVLAASLFAATSLATSLASAQEPEGIVVYNAQHESLGRAWIDAFTKATGIKVTMRQGSDMQFANQIIQEGAASPADVFLTENSPAMTLVDAAGLFAPVNADTLAQVPESYRPADGKWIGIAARTTVFAYDKTKLTEDKLPKSMLDLADPAWKGRWGAAPAGADFQAIVSALLQLKGEEATAAWLKGLKENATPYKGNSVAMKAVNAGEVEGAIIYHYYWFGDQAKTGENSKNVSLHYFKNEDPGAFVSVSGGGILASSQHQKEAQAFLKWLTSKEGQQILKDGDSYEYAVGKDSESNAKLVPLADLHAPKVEASQLNSKKVVELMTAVGLL
;
A
#
# COMPACT_ATOMS: atom_id res chain seq x y z
N MET A 1 10.90 90.26 29.95
CA MET A 1 12.04 91.09 29.49
C MET A 1 12.42 90.66 28.12
N LYS A 2 12.12 91.49 27.17
CA LYS A 2 12.88 91.95 26.00
C LYS A 2 13.14 90.86 24.92
N ASN A 3 12.41 90.87 23.81
CA ASN A 3 12.72 91.58 22.52
C ASN A 3 13.81 90.85 21.74
N SER A 4 13.75 90.63 20.46
CA SER A 4 13.16 91.36 19.30
C SER A 4 13.35 90.46 18.05
N LEU A 5 12.41 90.39 17.20
CA LEU A 5 12.34 90.89 15.78
C LEU A 5 13.64 91.00 14.98
N ASN A 6 13.70 90.39 13.81
CA ASN A 6 13.85 91.02 12.49
C ASN A 6 13.94 89.89 11.44
N ARG A 7 13.04 89.72 10.47
CA ARG A 7 12.83 90.35 9.17
C ARG A 7 14.10 90.38 8.27
N LEU A 8 14.13 89.67 7.16
CA LEU A 8 13.82 90.14 5.80
C LEU A 8 14.35 89.22 4.71
N SER A 9 13.44 88.99 3.71
CA SER A 9 13.67 89.01 2.26
C SER A 9 14.61 87.99 1.66
N GLY A 10 14.14 86.98 0.92
CA GLY A 10 13.76 87.13 -0.48
C GLY A 10 14.85 86.73 -1.44
N ALA A 11 14.69 85.57 -2.08
CA ALA A 11 15.15 85.36 -3.47
C ALA A 11 14.48 84.10 -4.06
N LEU A 12 13.71 84.36 -5.08
CA LEU A 12 13.17 83.33 -6.02
C LEU A 12 14.33 82.74 -6.81
N VAL A 13 14.51 81.43 -6.79
CA VAL A 13 15.24 80.72 -7.84
C VAL A 13 14.40 79.52 -8.32
N LEU A 14 13.91 79.67 -9.54
CA LEU A 14 13.34 78.57 -10.32
C LEU A 14 14.46 77.55 -10.59
N ALA A 15 14.29 76.30 -10.13
CA ALA A 15 15.11 75.21 -10.61
C ALA A 15 14.18 74.06 -11.01
N ALA A 16 14.31 73.66 -12.25
CA ALA A 16 13.55 72.68 -12.96
C ALA A 16 13.59 71.28 -12.25
N SER A 17 12.41 70.74 -12.00
CA SER A 17 12.21 69.44 -11.46
C SER A 17 12.42 68.38 -12.56
N LEU A 18 13.56 67.68 -12.57
CA LEU A 18 13.67 66.39 -13.28
C LEU A 18 12.91 65.32 -12.46
N PHE A 19 11.78 64.91 -12.96
CA PHE A 19 11.08 63.72 -12.54
C PHE A 19 11.92 62.49 -12.96
N ALA A 20 12.72 61.95 -12.07
CA ALA A 20 13.28 60.62 -12.18
C ALA A 20 12.17 59.63 -11.78
N ALA A 21 11.51 59.07 -12.77
CA ALA A 21 10.60 57.93 -12.61
C ALA A 21 11.45 56.72 -12.23
N THR A 22 11.61 56.47 -10.93
CA THR A 22 12.09 55.20 -10.40
C THR A 22 11.00 54.14 -10.62
N SER A 23 11.13 53.40 -11.70
CA SER A 23 10.38 52.17 -11.93
C SER A 23 10.75 51.19 -10.82
N LEU A 24 9.91 51.09 -9.78
CA LEU A 24 9.92 49.93 -8.89
C LEU A 24 9.50 48.71 -9.73
N ALA A 25 10.48 48.03 -10.29
CA ALA A 25 10.28 46.68 -10.74
C ALA A 25 10.01 45.83 -9.48
N THR A 26 8.73 45.63 -9.12
CA THR A 26 8.30 44.56 -8.25
C THR A 26 8.68 43.28 -8.98
N SER A 27 9.86 42.73 -8.67
CA SER A 27 10.13 41.33 -8.93
C SER A 27 9.09 40.57 -8.13
N LEU A 28 8.04 40.10 -8.82
CA LEU A 28 7.25 38.97 -8.36
C LEU A 28 8.27 37.85 -8.17
N ALA A 29 8.71 37.65 -6.93
CA ALA A 29 9.34 36.42 -6.55
C ALA A 29 8.33 35.34 -6.93
N SER A 30 8.57 34.69 -8.05
CA SER A 30 7.92 33.43 -8.37
C SER A 30 8.15 32.58 -7.14
N ALA A 31 7.11 32.37 -6.33
CA ALA A 31 7.15 31.37 -5.32
C ALA A 31 7.57 30.11 -6.06
N GLN A 32 8.77 29.64 -5.78
CA GLN A 32 9.29 28.42 -6.37
C GLN A 32 8.31 27.35 -5.92
N GLU A 33 7.52 26.82 -6.86
CA GLU A 33 6.60 25.74 -6.56
C GLU A 33 7.37 24.65 -5.83
N PRO A 34 6.82 24.06 -4.75
CA PRO A 34 7.51 23.02 -4.04
C PRO A 34 7.94 21.93 -5.03
N GLU A 35 9.22 21.65 -5.07
CA GLU A 35 9.84 20.78 -6.05
C GLU A 35 9.43 19.32 -5.81
N GLY A 36 8.24 18.90 -6.26
CA GLY A 36 7.83 17.51 -6.30
C GLY A 36 6.64 17.16 -5.41
N ILE A 37 6.40 15.87 -5.26
CA ILE A 37 5.28 15.30 -4.47
C ILE A 37 5.77 14.61 -3.22
N VAL A 38 4.89 14.52 -2.20
CA VAL A 38 5.09 13.75 -0.98
C VAL A 38 4.29 12.46 -1.05
N VAL A 39 4.97 11.32 -0.93
CA VAL A 39 4.36 10.00 -0.92
C VAL A 39 4.42 9.39 0.47
N TYR A 40 3.26 9.08 1.04
CA TYR A 40 3.16 8.19 2.20
C TYR A 40 3.18 6.76 1.70
N ASN A 41 4.32 6.08 1.88
CA ASN A 41 4.55 4.74 1.36
C ASN A 41 4.42 3.71 2.48
N ALA A 42 3.37 2.90 2.42
CA ALA A 42 3.23 1.72 3.25
C ALA A 42 3.56 0.42 2.48
N GLN A 43 3.83 0.51 1.18
CA GLN A 43 4.37 -0.58 0.38
C GLN A 43 5.82 -0.88 0.77
N HIS A 44 6.37 -2.04 0.40
CA HIS A 44 7.76 -2.40 0.64
C HIS A 44 8.71 -1.27 0.26
N GLU A 45 9.59 -0.88 1.18
CA GLU A 45 10.45 0.29 1.00
C GLU A 45 11.32 0.18 -0.25
N SER A 46 11.90 -1.00 -0.52
CA SER A 46 12.74 -1.23 -1.69
C SER A 46 11.96 -1.05 -3.00
N LEU A 47 10.73 -1.54 -3.07
CA LEU A 47 9.87 -1.39 -4.24
C LEU A 47 9.43 0.07 -4.43
N GLY A 48 9.01 0.73 -3.34
CA GLY A 48 8.66 2.15 -3.36
C GLY A 48 9.82 3.03 -3.87
N ARG A 49 11.04 2.77 -3.39
CA ARG A 49 12.25 3.47 -3.86
C ARG A 49 12.54 3.20 -5.33
N ALA A 50 12.47 1.93 -5.77
CA ALA A 50 12.71 1.58 -7.17
C ALA A 50 11.72 2.29 -8.11
N TRP A 51 10.44 2.36 -7.76
CA TRP A 51 9.44 3.12 -8.52
C TRP A 51 9.72 4.62 -8.54
N ILE A 52 10.05 5.21 -7.39
CA ILE A 52 10.33 6.63 -7.25
C ILE A 52 11.56 7.05 -8.06
N ASP A 53 12.63 6.30 -7.95
CA ASP A 53 13.89 6.59 -8.65
C ASP A 53 13.69 6.53 -10.18
N ALA A 54 12.98 5.50 -10.65
CA ALA A 54 12.71 5.34 -12.08
C ALA A 54 11.72 6.40 -12.60
N PHE A 55 10.66 6.73 -11.83
CA PHE A 55 9.74 7.82 -12.15
C PHE A 55 10.44 9.17 -12.22
N THR A 56 11.24 9.51 -11.21
CA THR A 56 12.00 10.77 -11.16
C THR A 56 12.97 10.87 -12.34
N LYS A 57 13.65 9.77 -12.68
CA LYS A 57 14.53 9.70 -13.85
C LYS A 57 13.78 9.93 -15.17
N ALA A 58 12.58 9.36 -15.29
CA ALA A 58 11.78 9.46 -16.52
C ALA A 58 11.11 10.81 -16.71
N THR A 59 10.72 11.50 -15.63
CA THR A 59 9.85 12.68 -15.67
C THR A 59 10.51 13.97 -15.19
N GLY A 60 11.59 13.87 -14.39
CA GLY A 60 12.18 15.00 -13.66
C GLY A 60 11.41 15.42 -12.41
N ILE A 61 10.23 14.85 -12.14
CA ILE A 61 9.44 15.16 -10.96
C ILE A 61 10.10 14.51 -9.73
N LYS A 62 10.43 15.32 -8.72
CA LYS A 62 11.01 14.83 -7.47
C LYS A 62 9.92 14.22 -6.59
N VAL A 63 10.27 13.19 -5.82
CA VAL A 63 9.36 12.54 -4.88
C VAL A 63 10.03 12.42 -3.52
N THR A 64 9.37 12.95 -2.50
CA THR A 64 9.77 12.75 -1.10
C THR A 64 8.96 11.61 -0.51
N MET A 65 9.62 10.49 -0.18
CA MET A 65 8.97 9.33 0.40
C MET A 65 9.06 9.34 1.93
N ARG A 66 7.92 9.13 2.58
CA ARG A 66 7.84 8.76 4.00
C ARG A 66 7.42 7.30 4.10
N GLN A 67 8.20 6.51 4.84
CA GLN A 67 7.92 5.08 5.03
C GLN A 67 7.14 4.86 6.32
N GLY A 68 6.12 3.99 6.27
CA GLY A 68 5.30 3.61 7.41
C GLY A 68 4.54 2.30 7.15
N SER A 69 3.44 2.07 7.86
CA SER A 69 2.57 0.91 7.66
C SER A 69 1.17 1.34 7.21
N ASP A 70 0.42 0.42 6.61
CA ASP A 70 -0.91 0.64 6.05
C ASP A 70 -1.83 1.39 7.02
N MET A 71 -2.08 0.84 8.20
CA MET A 71 -3.02 1.41 9.17
C MET A 71 -2.47 2.64 9.88
N GLN A 72 -1.14 2.74 10.05
CA GLN A 72 -0.51 3.94 10.61
C GLN A 72 -0.78 5.14 9.73
N PHE A 73 -0.48 5.04 8.44
CA PHE A 73 -0.71 6.15 7.51
C PHE A 73 -2.19 6.41 7.23
N ALA A 74 -3.03 5.36 7.12
CA ALA A 74 -4.46 5.57 6.96
C ALA A 74 -5.04 6.40 8.11
N ASN A 75 -4.73 6.05 9.36
CA ASN A 75 -5.18 6.81 10.53
C ASN A 75 -4.56 8.21 10.58
N GLN A 76 -3.30 8.37 10.23
CA GLN A 76 -2.62 9.67 10.16
C GLN A 76 -3.29 10.58 9.12
N ILE A 77 -3.55 10.09 7.91
CA ILE A 77 -4.23 10.82 6.83
C ILE A 77 -5.63 11.26 7.28
N ILE A 78 -6.37 10.37 7.96
CA ILE A 78 -7.71 10.71 8.49
C ILE A 78 -7.62 11.81 9.55
N GLN A 79 -6.63 11.77 10.43
CA GLN A 79 -6.41 12.81 11.44
C GLN A 79 -5.95 14.15 10.85
N GLU A 80 -5.08 14.10 9.84
CA GLU A 80 -4.59 15.28 9.13
C GLU A 80 -5.69 15.92 8.27
N GLY A 81 -6.58 15.11 7.69
CA GLY A 81 -7.68 15.57 6.85
C GLY A 81 -7.22 16.48 5.71
N ALA A 82 -7.84 17.64 5.58
CA ALA A 82 -7.46 18.63 4.56
C ALA A 82 -6.08 19.29 4.77
N ALA A 83 -5.45 19.09 5.92
CA ALA A 83 -4.11 19.60 6.21
C ALA A 83 -3.00 18.56 5.97
N SER A 84 -3.34 17.39 5.42
CA SER A 84 -2.34 16.37 5.13
C SER A 84 -1.28 16.90 4.14
N PRO A 85 0.01 16.77 4.46
CA PRO A 85 1.10 17.13 3.55
C PRO A 85 1.36 16.09 2.48
N ALA A 86 0.69 14.94 2.53
CA ALA A 86 0.85 13.89 1.54
C ALA A 86 0.06 14.21 0.26
N ASP A 87 0.65 13.93 -0.88
CA ASP A 87 0.01 13.99 -2.19
C ASP A 87 -0.52 12.62 -2.60
N VAL A 88 0.24 11.56 -2.30
CA VAL A 88 -0.10 10.18 -2.67
C VAL A 88 0.06 9.26 -1.47
N PHE A 89 -0.85 8.31 -1.35
CA PHE A 89 -0.78 7.20 -0.41
C PHE A 89 -0.65 5.88 -1.17
N LEU A 90 0.40 5.11 -0.86
CA LEU A 90 0.63 3.76 -1.37
C LEU A 90 0.54 2.75 -0.24
N THR A 91 -0.18 1.66 -0.47
CA THR A 91 -0.39 0.60 0.53
C THR A 91 0.15 -0.75 0.09
N GLU A 92 0.44 -1.60 1.05
CA GLU A 92 0.62 -3.03 0.82
C GLU A 92 -0.72 -3.74 0.58
N ASN A 93 -1.75 -3.38 1.35
CA ASN A 93 -3.05 -4.02 1.33
C ASN A 93 -4.20 -3.02 1.21
N SER A 94 -5.24 -3.37 0.49
CA SER A 94 -6.37 -2.50 0.19
C SER A 94 -7.29 -2.12 1.37
N PRO A 95 -7.38 -2.83 2.52
CA PRO A 95 -8.20 -2.37 3.64
C PRO A 95 -7.89 -0.95 4.14
N ALA A 96 -6.62 -0.52 4.07
CA ALA A 96 -6.23 0.84 4.42
C ALA A 96 -6.70 1.87 3.39
N MET A 97 -6.69 1.51 2.09
CA MET A 97 -7.27 2.35 1.03
C MET A 97 -8.76 2.56 1.26
N THR A 98 -9.49 1.47 1.53
CA THR A 98 -10.94 1.52 1.82
C THR A 98 -11.25 2.44 3.01
N LEU A 99 -10.40 2.44 4.04
CA LEU A 99 -10.59 3.28 5.23
C LEU A 99 -10.45 4.77 4.90
N VAL A 100 -9.43 5.15 4.12
CA VAL A 100 -9.19 6.54 3.69
C VAL A 100 -10.25 6.99 2.69
N ASP A 101 -10.69 6.10 1.81
CA ASP A 101 -11.76 6.36 0.83
C ASP A 101 -13.10 6.61 1.52
N ALA A 102 -13.46 5.77 2.49
CA ALA A 102 -14.68 5.95 3.30
C ALA A 102 -14.70 7.29 4.08
N ALA A 103 -13.52 7.84 4.38
CA ALA A 103 -13.38 9.18 4.95
C ALA A 103 -13.50 10.32 3.91
N GLY A 104 -13.63 9.99 2.62
CA GLY A 104 -13.77 10.97 1.53
C GLY A 104 -12.49 11.75 1.23
N LEU A 105 -11.32 11.20 1.53
CA LEU A 105 -10.05 11.91 1.47
C LEU A 105 -9.26 11.67 0.17
N PHE A 106 -9.75 10.84 -0.76
CA PHE A 106 -9.13 10.67 -2.06
C PHE A 106 -9.77 11.53 -3.14
N ALA A 107 -8.94 12.09 -4.02
CA ALA A 107 -9.35 12.65 -5.29
C ALA A 107 -9.63 11.52 -6.32
N PRO A 108 -10.48 11.76 -7.33
CA PRO A 108 -10.66 10.81 -8.43
C PRO A 108 -9.35 10.56 -9.18
N VAL A 109 -9.06 9.31 -9.50
CA VAL A 109 -7.98 8.93 -10.41
C VAL A 109 -8.43 9.18 -11.85
N ASN A 110 -7.53 9.70 -12.68
CA ASN A 110 -7.84 9.98 -14.09
C ASN A 110 -8.29 8.73 -14.86
N ALA A 111 -9.25 8.89 -15.75
CA ALA A 111 -9.86 7.79 -16.51
C ALA A 111 -8.84 6.99 -17.34
N ASP A 112 -7.83 7.67 -17.90
CA ASP A 112 -6.76 7.04 -18.68
C ASP A 112 -5.82 6.19 -17.79
N THR A 113 -5.59 6.59 -16.54
CA THR A 113 -4.87 5.80 -15.54
C THR A 113 -5.71 4.59 -15.12
N LEU A 114 -6.99 4.79 -14.80
CA LEU A 114 -7.91 3.69 -14.46
C LEU A 114 -8.02 2.66 -15.59
N ALA A 115 -7.93 3.10 -16.86
CA ALA A 115 -7.98 2.21 -18.00
C ALA A 115 -6.77 1.27 -18.13
N GLN A 116 -5.64 1.56 -17.49
CA GLN A 116 -4.44 0.73 -17.50
C GLN A 116 -4.56 -0.55 -16.66
N VAL A 117 -5.51 -0.59 -15.72
CA VAL A 117 -5.67 -1.70 -14.78
C VAL A 117 -7.04 -2.35 -14.94
N PRO A 118 -7.16 -3.68 -14.88
CA PRO A 118 -8.45 -4.38 -14.88
C PRO A 118 -9.37 -3.91 -13.75
N GLU A 119 -10.69 -3.97 -13.99
CA GLU A 119 -11.69 -3.54 -13.00
C GLU A 119 -11.63 -4.31 -11.69
N SER A 120 -11.19 -5.57 -11.72
CA SER A 120 -11.00 -6.41 -10.53
C SER A 120 -9.94 -5.89 -9.55
N TYR A 121 -9.09 -4.96 -9.97
CA TYR A 121 -8.02 -4.40 -9.14
C TYR A 121 -8.23 -2.92 -8.79
N ARG A 122 -9.45 -2.41 -8.90
CA ARG A 122 -9.77 -1.03 -8.55
C ARG A 122 -11.20 -0.91 -8.03
N PRO A 123 -11.52 0.08 -7.18
CA PRO A 123 -12.90 0.33 -6.77
C PRO A 123 -13.73 0.88 -7.92
N ALA A 124 -15.05 0.66 -7.86
CA ALA A 124 -15.97 1.10 -8.91
C ALA A 124 -16.05 2.64 -9.03
N ASP A 125 -15.82 3.37 -7.94
CA ASP A 125 -15.85 4.83 -7.91
C ASP A 125 -14.57 5.50 -8.42
N GLY A 126 -13.50 4.72 -8.68
CA GLY A 126 -12.25 5.21 -9.24
C GLY A 126 -11.46 6.15 -8.33
N LYS A 127 -11.62 6.06 -7.02
CA LYS A 127 -10.90 6.90 -6.06
C LYS A 127 -9.47 6.46 -5.77
N TRP A 128 -9.17 5.20 -6.02
CA TRP A 128 -7.83 4.65 -5.94
C TRP A 128 -7.65 3.54 -6.99
N ILE A 129 -6.45 3.05 -7.17
CA ILE A 129 -6.12 2.04 -8.18
C ILE A 129 -5.16 1.01 -7.63
N GLY A 130 -5.30 -0.25 -8.08
CA GLY A 130 -4.31 -1.29 -7.81
C GLY A 130 -2.98 -1.01 -8.49
N ILE A 131 -1.89 -1.22 -7.78
CA ILE A 131 -0.53 -1.00 -8.27
C ILE A 131 0.32 -2.25 -8.29
N ALA A 132 -0.02 -3.25 -7.47
CA ALA A 132 0.58 -4.57 -7.40
C ALA A 132 -0.41 -5.55 -6.78
N ALA A 133 -0.14 -6.86 -6.87
CA ALA A 133 -0.94 -7.87 -6.19
C ALA A 133 -0.08 -8.96 -5.56
N ARG A 134 -0.68 -9.70 -4.63
CA ARG A 134 -0.05 -10.84 -3.94
C ARG A 134 -1.08 -11.91 -3.65
N THR A 135 -0.65 -13.15 -3.53
CA THR A 135 -1.54 -14.27 -3.22
C THR A 135 -1.20 -14.91 -1.90
N THR A 136 -2.24 -15.30 -1.18
CA THR A 136 -2.14 -16.11 0.02
C THR A 136 -1.63 -17.50 -0.34
N VAL A 137 -0.80 -18.06 0.53
CA VAL A 137 -0.29 -19.42 0.43
C VAL A 137 -0.25 -20.07 1.81
N PHE A 138 -0.27 -21.40 1.83
CA PHE A 138 0.16 -22.17 2.98
C PHE A 138 1.61 -22.57 2.75
N ALA A 139 2.54 -21.88 3.41
CA ALA A 139 3.96 -22.24 3.42
C ALA A 139 4.12 -23.44 4.35
N TYR A 140 4.65 -24.56 3.85
CA TYR A 140 4.69 -25.80 4.61
C TYR A 140 6.07 -26.45 4.61
N ASP A 141 6.36 -27.20 5.68
CA ASP A 141 7.58 -28.00 5.82
C ASP A 141 7.45 -29.25 4.92
N LYS A 142 8.13 -29.21 3.76
CA LYS A 142 8.13 -30.32 2.78
C LYS A 142 8.81 -31.61 3.28
N THR A 143 9.47 -31.55 4.44
CA THR A 143 10.05 -32.75 5.09
C THR A 143 9.04 -33.47 5.98
N LYS A 144 7.93 -32.79 6.35
CA LYS A 144 6.89 -33.32 7.26
C LYS A 144 5.56 -33.55 6.55
N LEU A 145 5.21 -32.70 5.59
CA LEU A 145 3.95 -32.78 4.85
C LEU A 145 4.19 -33.15 3.38
N THR A 146 3.46 -34.15 2.94
CA THR A 146 3.32 -34.52 1.52
C THR A 146 2.06 -33.87 0.95
N GLU A 147 1.95 -33.74 -0.39
CA GLU A 147 0.85 -33.03 -1.05
C GLU A 147 -0.54 -33.55 -0.67
N ASP A 148 -0.68 -34.87 -0.43
CA ASP A 148 -1.93 -35.51 -0.01
C ASP A 148 -2.36 -35.16 1.43
N LYS A 149 -1.45 -34.59 2.24
CA LYS A 149 -1.70 -34.17 3.62
C LYS A 149 -1.87 -32.67 3.79
N LEU A 150 -1.74 -31.91 2.70
CA LEU A 150 -1.95 -30.46 2.74
C LEU A 150 -3.43 -30.11 2.94
N PRO A 151 -3.74 -28.97 3.57
CA PRO A 151 -5.12 -28.53 3.71
C PRO A 151 -5.71 -28.26 2.31
N LYS A 152 -6.90 -28.79 2.05
CA LYS A 152 -7.59 -28.57 0.77
C LYS A 152 -8.23 -27.19 0.69
N SER A 153 -8.60 -26.65 1.85
CA SER A 153 -9.14 -25.31 2.04
C SER A 153 -8.41 -24.62 3.19
N MET A 154 -8.31 -23.31 3.13
CA MET A 154 -7.88 -22.50 4.28
C MET A 154 -8.79 -22.74 5.49
N LEU A 155 -10.05 -23.06 5.25
CA LEU A 155 -11.02 -23.33 6.32
C LEU A 155 -10.69 -24.58 7.12
N ASP A 156 -10.03 -25.58 6.53
CA ASP A 156 -9.62 -26.82 7.21
C ASP A 156 -8.69 -26.56 8.40
N LEU A 157 -7.95 -25.45 8.39
CA LEU A 157 -7.00 -25.07 9.44
C LEU A 157 -7.68 -24.76 10.78
N ALA A 158 -8.99 -24.54 10.80
CA ALA A 158 -9.79 -24.42 12.01
C ALA A 158 -10.15 -25.77 12.64
N ASP A 159 -9.98 -26.89 11.91
CA ASP A 159 -10.24 -28.23 12.43
C ASP A 159 -9.22 -28.62 13.53
N PRO A 160 -9.65 -29.25 14.64
CA PRO A 160 -8.76 -29.72 15.69
C PRO A 160 -7.61 -30.62 15.23
N ALA A 161 -7.73 -31.29 14.06
CA ALA A 161 -6.65 -32.05 13.46
C ALA A 161 -5.41 -31.21 13.13
N TRP A 162 -5.56 -29.90 13.02
CA TRP A 162 -4.48 -28.94 12.77
C TRP A 162 -3.94 -28.28 14.05
N LYS A 163 -4.38 -28.67 15.23
CA LYS A 163 -3.95 -28.07 16.50
C LYS A 163 -2.45 -28.20 16.71
N GLY A 164 -1.78 -27.04 16.89
CA GLY A 164 -0.32 -26.94 17.13
C GLY A 164 0.53 -27.22 15.88
N ARG A 165 -0.09 -27.46 14.73
CA ARG A 165 0.62 -27.84 13.50
C ARG A 165 0.90 -26.67 12.56
N TRP A 166 0.25 -25.52 12.75
CA TRP A 166 0.41 -24.37 11.89
C TRP A 166 0.46 -23.05 12.64
N GLY A 167 0.88 -21.99 11.94
CA GLY A 167 1.00 -20.66 12.52
C GLY A 167 0.51 -19.55 11.60
N ALA A 168 0.31 -18.38 12.19
CA ALA A 168 -0.07 -17.16 11.50
C ALA A 168 0.49 -15.92 12.21
N ALA A 169 0.40 -14.76 11.58
CA ALA A 169 0.75 -13.47 12.17
C ALA A 169 -0.50 -12.58 12.35
N PRO A 170 -1.37 -12.82 13.35
CA PRO A 170 -2.69 -12.20 13.45
C PRO A 170 -2.65 -10.67 13.49
N ALA A 171 -1.66 -10.07 14.14
CA ALA A 171 -1.52 -8.61 14.24
C ALA A 171 -1.01 -7.95 12.94
N GLY A 172 -0.58 -8.75 11.96
CA GLY A 172 -0.06 -8.23 10.69
C GLY A 172 -1.17 -7.78 9.73
N ALA A 173 -0.91 -6.71 8.97
CA ALA A 173 -1.84 -6.18 7.97
C ALA A 173 -2.21 -7.22 6.90
N ASP A 174 -1.25 -8.06 6.49
CA ASP A 174 -1.46 -9.14 5.52
C ASP A 174 -2.52 -10.14 6.01
N PHE A 175 -2.38 -10.60 7.25
CA PHE A 175 -3.33 -11.55 7.82
C PHE A 175 -4.71 -10.93 7.99
N GLN A 176 -4.79 -9.66 8.42
CA GLN A 176 -6.05 -8.95 8.54
C GLN A 176 -6.74 -8.74 7.18
N ALA A 177 -5.96 -8.54 6.10
CA ALA A 177 -6.49 -8.48 4.74
C ALA A 177 -7.08 -9.84 4.31
N ILE A 178 -6.41 -10.96 4.62
CA ILE A 178 -6.91 -12.32 4.37
C ILE A 178 -8.22 -12.56 5.13
N VAL A 179 -8.29 -12.18 6.40
CA VAL A 179 -9.52 -12.31 7.21
C VAL A 179 -10.62 -11.40 6.67
N SER A 180 -10.28 -10.21 6.15
CA SER A 180 -11.25 -9.30 5.55
C SER A 180 -11.88 -9.89 4.28
N ALA A 181 -11.09 -10.59 3.47
CA ALA A 181 -11.60 -11.35 2.33
C ALA A 181 -12.48 -12.53 2.76
N LEU A 182 -12.09 -13.26 3.80
CA LEU A 182 -12.90 -14.33 4.37
C LEU A 182 -14.26 -13.80 4.86
N LEU A 183 -14.26 -12.65 5.53
CA LEU A 183 -15.46 -11.98 6.00
C LEU A 183 -16.42 -11.64 4.84
N GLN A 184 -15.89 -11.10 3.75
CA GLN A 184 -16.70 -10.80 2.56
C GLN A 184 -17.26 -12.06 1.90
N LEU A 185 -16.46 -13.13 1.82
CA LEU A 185 -16.82 -14.37 1.11
C LEU A 185 -17.76 -15.27 1.90
N LYS A 186 -17.64 -15.29 3.22
CA LYS A 186 -18.33 -16.27 4.08
C LYS A 186 -19.23 -15.64 5.14
N GLY A 187 -19.17 -14.33 5.31
CA GLY A 187 -19.95 -13.61 6.33
C GLY A 187 -19.35 -13.69 7.73
N GLU A 188 -20.00 -12.96 8.65
CA GLU A 188 -19.49 -12.72 9.99
C GLU A 188 -19.44 -13.99 10.85
N GLU A 189 -20.50 -14.79 10.83
CA GLU A 189 -20.62 -16.00 11.65
C GLU A 189 -19.54 -17.03 11.30
N ALA A 190 -19.36 -17.34 10.01
CA ALA A 190 -18.35 -18.28 9.55
C ALA A 190 -16.93 -17.78 9.81
N THR A 191 -16.69 -16.47 9.66
CA THR A 191 -15.40 -15.86 9.95
C THR A 191 -15.09 -15.93 11.45
N ALA A 192 -16.05 -15.60 12.31
CA ALA A 192 -15.88 -15.72 13.77
C ALA A 192 -15.58 -17.16 14.21
N ALA A 193 -16.28 -18.13 13.63
CA ALA A 193 -16.06 -19.55 13.90
C ALA A 193 -14.64 -19.97 13.47
N TRP A 194 -14.19 -19.56 12.28
CA TRP A 194 -12.85 -19.84 11.79
C TRP A 194 -11.76 -19.19 12.66
N LEU A 195 -11.94 -17.93 13.07
CA LEU A 195 -11.02 -17.22 13.97
C LEU A 195 -10.92 -17.88 15.35
N LYS A 196 -12.04 -18.43 15.86
CA LYS A 196 -12.03 -19.22 17.11
C LYS A 196 -11.18 -20.49 16.93
N GLY A 197 -11.38 -21.24 15.84
CA GLY A 197 -10.56 -22.41 15.53
C GLY A 197 -9.08 -22.05 15.37
N LEU A 198 -8.76 -20.92 14.73
CA LEU A 198 -7.40 -20.41 14.65
C LEU A 198 -6.81 -20.14 16.03
N LYS A 199 -7.56 -19.47 16.93
CA LYS A 199 -7.11 -19.19 18.30
C LYS A 199 -6.76 -20.46 19.07
N GLU A 200 -7.48 -21.54 18.82
CA GLU A 200 -7.28 -22.82 19.51
C GLU A 200 -6.17 -23.67 18.87
N ASN A 201 -5.94 -23.51 17.56
CA ASN A 201 -5.10 -24.42 16.78
C ASN A 201 -3.78 -23.83 16.31
N ALA A 202 -3.73 -22.51 16.04
CA ALA A 202 -2.54 -21.89 15.45
C ALA A 202 -1.59 -21.32 16.49
N THR A 203 -0.29 -21.37 16.18
CA THR A 203 0.74 -20.64 16.93
C THR A 203 0.82 -19.21 16.39
N PRO A 204 0.63 -18.18 17.25
CA PRO A 204 0.74 -16.80 16.81
C PRO A 204 2.21 -16.36 16.71
N TYR A 205 2.55 -15.70 15.59
CA TYR A 205 3.86 -15.11 15.34
C TYR A 205 3.75 -13.59 15.17
N LYS A 206 4.85 -12.86 15.39
CA LYS A 206 4.89 -11.40 15.25
C LYS A 206 4.89 -10.90 13.80
N GLY A 207 5.12 -11.78 12.82
CA GLY A 207 5.16 -11.45 11.40
C GLY A 207 5.35 -12.67 10.53
N ASN A 208 5.06 -12.52 9.24
CA ASN A 208 5.08 -13.62 8.27
C ASN A 208 6.47 -14.23 8.07
N SER A 209 7.52 -13.40 8.02
CA SER A 209 8.91 -13.92 7.96
C SER A 209 9.27 -14.76 9.17
N VAL A 210 8.76 -14.42 10.35
CA VAL A 210 8.97 -15.20 11.59
C VAL A 210 8.21 -16.52 11.50
N ALA A 211 6.96 -16.49 11.04
CA ALA A 211 6.16 -17.71 10.83
C ALA A 211 6.83 -18.65 9.81
N MET A 212 7.33 -18.12 8.69
CA MET A 212 8.06 -18.92 7.69
C MET A 212 9.34 -19.55 8.27
N LYS A 213 10.11 -18.80 9.08
CA LYS A 213 11.29 -19.33 9.78
C LYS A 213 10.94 -20.47 10.74
N ALA A 214 9.83 -20.35 11.45
CA ALA A 214 9.33 -21.41 12.33
C ALA A 214 8.97 -22.69 11.55
N VAL A 215 8.35 -22.55 10.39
CA VAL A 215 8.11 -23.67 9.47
C VAL A 215 9.44 -24.28 9.01
N ASN A 216 10.39 -23.47 8.58
CA ASN A 216 11.72 -23.93 8.15
C ASN A 216 12.51 -24.66 9.25
N ALA A 217 12.34 -24.24 10.50
CA ALA A 217 12.93 -24.87 11.69
C ALA A 217 12.19 -26.12 12.16
N GLY A 218 10.99 -26.40 11.58
CA GLY A 218 10.15 -27.52 11.97
C GLY A 218 9.40 -27.31 13.29
N GLU A 219 9.26 -26.08 13.78
CA GLU A 219 8.47 -25.77 14.99
C GLU A 219 6.98 -25.97 14.73
N VAL A 220 6.52 -25.63 13.53
CA VAL A 220 5.18 -25.90 13.00
C VAL A 220 5.30 -26.53 11.62
N GLU A 221 4.25 -27.22 11.16
CA GLU A 221 4.26 -27.88 9.86
C GLU A 221 3.90 -26.94 8.71
N GLY A 222 3.24 -25.81 8.99
CA GLY A 222 2.93 -24.80 8.01
C GLY A 222 2.53 -23.45 8.59
N ALA A 223 2.36 -22.46 7.72
CA ALA A 223 1.89 -21.13 8.08
C ALA A 223 1.13 -20.47 6.93
N ILE A 224 0.10 -19.68 7.25
CA ILE A 224 -0.54 -18.77 6.29
C ILE A 224 0.30 -17.51 6.18
N ILE A 225 0.81 -17.24 4.99
CA ILE A 225 1.59 -16.05 4.61
C ILE A 225 1.26 -15.62 3.19
N TYR A 226 1.86 -14.55 2.70
CA TYR A 226 1.89 -14.28 1.26
C TYR A 226 3.12 -14.91 0.60
N HIS A 227 2.98 -15.27 -0.69
CA HIS A 227 3.98 -16.02 -1.47
C HIS A 227 5.35 -15.32 -1.55
N TYR A 228 5.37 -13.99 -1.63
CA TYR A 228 6.60 -13.22 -1.84
C TYR A 228 7.61 -13.34 -0.69
N TYR A 229 7.19 -13.70 0.52
CA TYR A 229 8.12 -13.94 1.63
C TYR A 229 9.07 -15.09 1.33
N TRP A 230 8.54 -16.16 0.73
CA TRP A 230 9.35 -17.31 0.32
C TRP A 230 10.27 -16.96 -0.85
N PHE A 231 9.74 -16.34 -1.91
CA PHE A 231 10.53 -15.96 -3.08
C PHE A 231 11.64 -14.98 -2.73
N GLY A 232 11.37 -14.00 -1.88
CA GLY A 232 12.35 -13.02 -1.42
C GLY A 232 13.48 -13.64 -0.59
N ASP A 233 13.18 -14.64 0.26
CA ASP A 233 14.22 -15.38 0.99
C ASP A 233 15.04 -16.27 0.05
N GLN A 234 14.39 -17.00 -0.86
CA GLN A 234 15.06 -17.85 -1.85
C GLN A 234 15.98 -17.04 -2.79
N ALA A 235 15.60 -15.83 -3.14
CA ALA A 235 16.42 -14.95 -3.98
C ALA A 235 17.66 -14.42 -3.26
N LYS A 236 17.61 -14.29 -1.93
CA LYS A 236 18.74 -13.81 -1.12
C LYS A 236 19.67 -14.95 -0.72
N THR A 237 19.25 -15.80 0.18
CA THR A 237 20.07 -16.88 0.75
C THR A 237 19.36 -18.23 0.79
N GLY A 238 18.04 -18.24 0.84
CA GLY A 238 17.22 -19.43 1.03
C GLY A 238 17.35 -20.09 2.42
N GLU A 239 18.11 -19.49 3.34
CA GLU A 239 18.39 -20.10 4.64
C GLU A 239 17.16 -20.27 5.51
N ASN A 240 16.20 -19.33 5.42
CA ASN A 240 14.98 -19.34 6.21
C ASN A 240 13.81 -20.04 5.50
N SER A 241 14.02 -20.62 4.32
CA SER A 241 13.01 -21.29 3.52
C SER A 241 13.50 -22.58 2.85
N LYS A 242 14.66 -23.09 3.27
CA LYS A 242 15.27 -24.32 2.71
C LYS A 242 14.33 -25.53 2.76
N ASN A 243 13.65 -25.72 3.88
CA ASN A 243 12.72 -26.82 4.11
C ASN A 243 11.28 -26.45 3.74
N VAL A 244 11.03 -25.20 3.34
CA VAL A 244 9.69 -24.69 3.04
C VAL A 244 9.34 -24.86 1.58
N SER A 245 8.10 -25.25 1.31
CA SER A 245 7.47 -25.17 0.01
C SER A 245 6.14 -24.41 0.10
N LEU A 246 5.59 -24.01 -1.05
CA LEU A 246 4.35 -23.26 -1.10
C LEU A 246 3.20 -24.11 -1.62
N HIS A 247 2.11 -24.14 -0.89
CA HIS A 247 0.83 -24.66 -1.34
C HIS A 247 -0.09 -23.49 -1.66
N TYR A 248 -0.55 -23.44 -2.92
CA TYR A 248 -1.51 -22.46 -3.40
C TYR A 248 -2.91 -23.05 -3.33
N PHE A 249 -3.77 -22.44 -2.54
CA PHE A 249 -5.19 -22.72 -2.60
C PHE A 249 -5.75 -22.31 -3.96
N LYS A 250 -6.82 -22.95 -4.41
CA LYS A 250 -7.39 -22.77 -5.75
C LYS A 250 -8.92 -22.89 -5.73
N ASN A 251 -9.52 -22.64 -6.89
CA ASN A 251 -10.93 -22.94 -7.15
C ASN A 251 -11.89 -22.26 -6.18
N GLU A 252 -11.78 -20.93 -6.11
CA GLU A 252 -12.64 -20.07 -5.28
C GLU A 252 -12.53 -20.32 -3.76
N ASP A 253 -11.51 -21.07 -3.33
CA ASP A 253 -11.22 -21.19 -1.90
C ASP A 253 -10.86 -19.81 -1.32
N PRO A 254 -11.33 -19.46 -0.09
CA PRO A 254 -10.94 -18.20 0.55
C PRO A 254 -9.41 -18.04 0.68
N GLY A 255 -8.67 -19.13 0.80
CA GLY A 255 -7.21 -19.16 0.80
C GLY A 255 -6.56 -18.86 -0.55
N ALA A 256 -7.32 -18.84 -1.65
CA ALA A 256 -6.84 -18.38 -2.96
C ALA A 256 -6.97 -16.85 -3.13
N PHE A 257 -7.25 -16.12 -2.06
CA PHE A 257 -7.38 -14.66 -2.07
C PHE A 257 -6.15 -13.98 -2.64
N VAL A 258 -6.40 -13.09 -3.60
CA VAL A 258 -5.43 -12.18 -4.19
C VAL A 258 -5.62 -10.80 -3.59
N SER A 259 -4.68 -10.40 -2.74
CA SER A 259 -4.66 -9.06 -2.16
C SER A 259 -4.08 -8.06 -3.14
N VAL A 260 -4.60 -6.84 -3.13
CA VAL A 260 -4.20 -5.75 -4.03
C VAL A 260 -3.55 -4.63 -3.21
N SER A 261 -2.37 -4.22 -3.62
CA SER A 261 -1.75 -2.97 -3.19
C SER A 261 -2.44 -1.80 -3.85
N GLY A 262 -2.75 -0.76 -3.09
CA GLY A 262 -3.43 0.42 -3.61
C GLY A 262 -2.54 1.64 -3.74
N GLY A 263 -2.86 2.50 -4.72
CA GLY A 263 -2.36 3.86 -4.84
C GLY A 263 -3.50 4.84 -4.96
N GLY A 264 -3.53 5.88 -4.13
CA GLY A 264 -4.55 6.93 -4.14
C GLY A 264 -3.95 8.31 -3.99
N ILE A 265 -4.60 9.31 -4.58
CA ILE A 265 -4.20 10.72 -4.53
C ILE A 265 -5.03 11.41 -3.47
N LEU A 266 -4.41 12.13 -2.54
CA LEU A 266 -5.17 12.85 -1.53
C LEU A 266 -5.90 14.06 -2.15
N ALA A 267 -7.14 14.25 -1.75
CA ALA A 267 -7.93 15.41 -2.19
C ALA A 267 -7.34 16.75 -1.71
N SER A 268 -6.55 16.72 -0.63
CA SER A 268 -5.82 17.88 -0.08
C SER A 268 -4.57 18.25 -0.89
N SER A 269 -4.07 17.38 -1.76
CA SER A 269 -2.86 17.60 -2.54
C SER A 269 -2.93 18.90 -3.35
N GLN A 270 -1.88 19.71 -3.27
CA GLN A 270 -1.71 20.90 -4.11
C GLN A 270 -0.96 20.57 -5.42
N HIS A 271 -0.49 19.31 -5.56
CA HIS A 271 0.28 18.80 -6.68
C HIS A 271 -0.49 17.73 -7.47
N GLN A 272 -1.80 17.96 -7.67
CA GLN A 272 -2.71 16.98 -8.29
C GLN A 272 -2.18 16.44 -9.63
N LYS A 273 -1.60 17.31 -10.47
CA LYS A 273 -1.09 16.94 -11.79
C LYS A 273 0.08 15.96 -11.69
N GLU A 274 1.03 16.25 -10.82
CA GLU A 274 2.21 15.43 -10.59
C GLU A 274 1.85 14.09 -9.91
N ALA A 275 0.91 14.13 -8.96
CA ALA A 275 0.37 12.94 -8.30
C ALA A 275 -0.37 12.02 -9.29
N GLN A 276 -1.19 12.57 -10.19
CA GLN A 276 -1.83 11.82 -11.28
C GLN A 276 -0.78 11.22 -12.24
N ALA A 277 0.26 11.98 -12.57
CA ALA A 277 1.35 11.49 -13.41
C ALA A 277 2.09 10.33 -12.74
N PHE A 278 2.29 10.38 -11.42
CA PHE A 278 2.93 9.32 -10.66
C PHE A 278 2.11 8.03 -10.67
N LEU A 279 0.81 8.08 -10.34
CA LEU A 279 -0.05 6.88 -10.40
C LEU A 279 -0.16 6.30 -11.80
N LYS A 280 -0.27 7.17 -12.82
CA LYS A 280 -0.28 6.74 -14.22
C LYS A 280 1.00 6.01 -14.60
N TRP A 281 2.14 6.51 -14.14
CA TRP A 281 3.43 5.89 -14.40
C TRP A 281 3.57 4.55 -13.66
N LEU A 282 3.14 4.46 -12.39
CA LEU A 282 3.18 3.21 -11.62
C LEU A 282 2.42 2.08 -12.31
N THR A 283 1.28 2.40 -12.94
CA THR A 283 0.42 1.42 -13.60
C THR A 283 0.73 1.25 -15.10
N SER A 284 1.68 2.02 -15.63
CA SER A 284 2.18 1.87 -17.00
C SER A 284 3.04 0.61 -17.14
N LYS A 285 3.33 0.23 -18.39
CA LYS A 285 4.22 -0.90 -18.69
C LYS A 285 5.59 -0.73 -18.03
N GLU A 286 6.15 0.48 -18.05
CA GLU A 286 7.45 0.79 -17.45
C GLU A 286 7.45 0.64 -15.93
N GLY A 287 6.43 1.17 -15.26
CA GLY A 287 6.28 1.06 -13.81
C GLY A 287 6.05 -0.39 -13.37
N GLN A 288 5.26 -1.14 -14.13
CA GLN A 288 4.97 -2.55 -13.87
C GLN A 288 6.14 -3.48 -14.22
N GLN A 289 7.02 -3.07 -15.14
CA GLN A 289 8.24 -3.82 -15.46
C GLN A 289 9.16 -3.97 -14.23
N ILE A 290 9.13 -3.01 -13.30
CA ILE A 290 9.88 -3.08 -12.03
C ILE A 290 9.41 -4.27 -11.17
N LEU A 291 8.12 -4.60 -11.19
CA LEU A 291 7.61 -5.80 -10.50
C LEU A 291 8.09 -7.09 -11.17
N LYS A 292 8.12 -7.11 -12.51
CA LYS A 292 8.56 -8.28 -13.27
C LYS A 292 10.04 -8.58 -13.05
N ASP A 293 10.89 -7.56 -13.09
CA ASP A 293 12.35 -7.71 -13.08
C ASP A 293 12.96 -7.60 -11.68
N GLY A 294 12.22 -7.03 -10.72
CA GLY A 294 12.67 -6.76 -9.37
C GLY A 294 12.59 -7.97 -8.43
N ASP A 295 12.96 -7.74 -7.20
CA ASP A 295 13.04 -8.73 -6.12
C ASP A 295 11.87 -8.67 -5.13
N SER A 296 10.83 -7.87 -5.42
CA SER A 296 9.62 -7.82 -4.61
C SER A 296 8.78 -9.09 -4.74
N TYR A 297 8.86 -9.75 -5.90
CA TYR A 297 8.03 -10.91 -6.24
C TYR A 297 6.53 -10.68 -6.07
N GLU A 298 6.08 -9.45 -6.23
CA GLU A 298 4.66 -9.15 -6.35
C GLU A 298 4.21 -9.24 -7.80
N TYR A 299 2.92 -9.49 -7.99
CA TYR A 299 2.34 -9.58 -9.33
C TYR A 299 2.11 -8.19 -9.92
N ALA A 300 2.42 -8.05 -11.20
CA ALA A 300 2.00 -6.92 -12.00
C ALA A 300 0.48 -6.96 -12.23
N VAL A 301 -0.16 -5.79 -12.18
CA VAL A 301 -1.63 -5.64 -12.35
C VAL A 301 -2.01 -4.84 -13.60
N GLY A 302 -1.05 -4.26 -14.30
CA GLY A 302 -1.29 -3.55 -15.55
C GLY A 302 -1.77 -4.49 -16.65
N LYS A 303 -2.73 -4.06 -17.50
CA LYS A 303 -3.32 -4.89 -18.56
C LYS A 303 -2.31 -5.47 -19.55
N ASP A 304 -1.28 -4.68 -19.87
CA ASP A 304 -0.25 -5.07 -20.84
C ASP A 304 1.08 -5.42 -20.16
N SER A 305 0.99 -5.86 -18.91
CA SER A 305 2.15 -6.16 -18.07
C SER A 305 2.24 -7.64 -17.75
N GLU A 306 3.45 -8.11 -17.57
CA GLU A 306 3.74 -9.48 -17.17
C GLU A 306 4.35 -9.50 -15.77
N SER A 307 4.03 -10.49 -14.98
CA SER A 307 4.66 -10.74 -13.69
C SER A 307 5.98 -11.51 -13.84
N ASN A 308 6.75 -11.60 -12.76
CA ASN A 308 7.97 -12.39 -12.74
C ASN A 308 7.67 -13.85 -13.11
N ALA A 309 8.44 -14.41 -14.05
CA ALA A 309 8.22 -15.75 -14.62
C ALA A 309 8.36 -16.90 -13.59
N LYS A 310 8.90 -16.64 -12.41
CA LYS A 310 8.95 -17.62 -11.30
C LYS A 310 7.63 -17.78 -10.57
N LEU A 311 6.72 -16.79 -10.70
CA LEU A 311 5.44 -16.81 -10.01
C LEU A 311 4.43 -17.73 -10.71
N VAL A 312 3.60 -18.39 -9.93
CA VAL A 312 2.43 -19.13 -10.46
C VAL A 312 1.46 -18.10 -11.07
N PRO A 313 1.02 -18.26 -12.32
CA PRO A 313 0.07 -17.34 -12.93
C PRO A 313 -1.20 -17.20 -12.08
N LEU A 314 -1.65 -15.96 -11.83
CA LEU A 314 -2.87 -15.71 -11.03
C LEU A 314 -4.11 -16.39 -11.63
N ALA A 315 -4.17 -16.51 -12.96
CA ALA A 315 -5.27 -17.20 -13.65
C ALA A 315 -5.39 -18.67 -13.25
N ASP A 316 -4.28 -19.36 -12.92
CA ASP A 316 -4.26 -20.76 -12.55
C ASP A 316 -4.79 -21.02 -11.13
N LEU A 317 -4.97 -19.97 -10.35
CA LEU A 317 -5.51 -20.06 -8.99
C LEU A 317 -7.03 -20.13 -8.99
N HIS A 318 -7.70 -19.63 -10.02
CA HIS A 318 -9.16 -19.46 -10.04
C HIS A 318 -9.63 -18.81 -8.72
N ALA A 319 -9.01 -17.65 -8.40
CA ALA A 319 -9.23 -16.95 -7.15
C ALA A 319 -10.70 -16.52 -6.98
N PRO A 320 -11.22 -16.49 -5.74
CA PRO A 320 -12.56 -15.99 -5.48
C PRO A 320 -12.65 -14.50 -5.82
N LYS A 321 -13.83 -14.09 -6.27
CA LYS A 321 -14.09 -12.66 -6.52
C LYS A 321 -14.24 -11.93 -5.20
N VAL A 322 -13.28 -11.05 -4.91
CA VAL A 322 -13.26 -10.17 -3.74
C VAL A 322 -13.24 -8.72 -4.21
N GLU A 323 -14.21 -7.95 -3.76
CA GLU A 323 -14.28 -6.51 -4.05
C GLU A 323 -13.38 -5.76 -3.05
N ALA A 324 -12.23 -5.28 -3.53
CA ALA A 324 -11.22 -4.65 -2.68
C ALA A 324 -11.76 -3.43 -1.90
N SER A 325 -12.71 -2.69 -2.48
CA SER A 325 -13.39 -1.55 -1.84
C SER A 325 -14.37 -1.92 -0.73
N GLN A 326 -14.67 -3.19 -0.55
CA GLN A 326 -15.58 -3.69 0.48
C GLN A 326 -14.86 -4.41 1.62
N LEU A 327 -13.53 -4.45 1.61
CA LEU A 327 -12.75 -5.03 2.68
C LEU A 327 -12.88 -4.18 3.96
N ASN A 328 -13.33 -4.82 5.04
CA ASN A 328 -13.74 -4.13 6.27
C ASN A 328 -12.77 -4.40 7.42
N SER A 329 -11.66 -3.63 7.46
CA SER A 329 -10.64 -3.74 8.50
C SER A 329 -11.18 -3.52 9.92
N LYS A 330 -12.15 -2.61 10.09
CA LYS A 330 -12.75 -2.31 11.40
C LYS A 330 -13.48 -3.53 11.94
N LYS A 331 -14.35 -4.16 11.13
CA LYS A 331 -15.07 -5.37 11.55
C LYS A 331 -14.12 -6.55 11.81
N VAL A 332 -13.06 -6.69 11.02
CA VAL A 332 -12.02 -7.71 11.26
C VAL A 332 -11.36 -7.53 12.62
N VAL A 333 -10.96 -6.30 12.97
CA VAL A 333 -10.37 -6.00 14.28
C VAL A 333 -11.36 -6.32 15.42
N GLU A 334 -12.64 -5.97 15.26
CA GLU A 334 -13.69 -6.31 16.23
C GLU A 334 -13.80 -7.83 16.45
N LEU A 335 -13.87 -8.61 15.37
CA LEU A 335 -13.98 -10.08 15.43
C LEU A 335 -12.72 -10.72 16.03
N MET A 336 -11.56 -10.28 15.62
CA MET A 336 -10.29 -10.81 16.12
C MET A 336 -10.07 -10.48 17.60
N THR A 337 -10.45 -9.28 18.03
CA THR A 337 -10.43 -8.88 19.45
C THR A 337 -11.40 -9.71 20.28
N ALA A 338 -12.62 -9.95 19.76
CA ALA A 338 -13.63 -10.73 20.46
C ALA A 338 -13.20 -12.17 20.77
N VAL A 339 -12.34 -12.77 19.92
CA VAL A 339 -11.79 -14.10 20.15
C VAL A 339 -10.40 -14.06 20.83
N GLY A 340 -9.86 -12.88 21.15
CA GLY A 340 -8.59 -12.70 21.85
C GLY A 340 -7.34 -12.99 20.98
N LEU A 341 -7.41 -12.66 19.70
CA LEU A 341 -6.29 -12.72 18.76
C LEU A 341 -5.53 -11.39 18.67
N LEU A 342 -6.18 -10.28 19.01
CA LEU A 342 -5.63 -8.93 19.13
C LEU A 342 -5.80 -8.40 20.53
#